data_b35e516b10363cc5a9a743eb88093d48
#
_entry.id   b35e516b10363cc5a9a743eb88093d48
#
_cell.length_a   1.000
_cell.length_b   1.000
_cell.length_c   1.000
_cell.angle_alpha   90.00
_cell.angle_beta   90.00
_cell.angle_gamma   90.00
#
_symmetry.space_group_name_H-M   'P 1'
#
loop_
_entity.id
_entity.type
_entity.pdbx_description
1 polymer ?
#
loop_
_entity_poly.entity_id
_entity_poly.type
_entity_poly.pdbx_seq_one_letter_code
_entity_poly.pdbx_strand_id
1 'polypeptide(L)'
;MFDSENGDFDIQKNHINDLGEYVITAGLSNNGVLGKTNINAKIIDGNTITIDMFGNSFYRKFKYKMVTHARVFSLIPKFNMSEKQGLYIVNSFKYLMFGFGYENMCSWAKIQNNKIQLPIKKGKIDFEFMDAYISELEEERISELSA
;
A
#
# COMPACT_ATOMS: atom_id res chain seq x y z
N MET A 1 12.98 7.04 -2.01
CA MET A 1 12.58 5.68 -2.44
C MET A 1 11.28 5.65 -3.23
N PHE A 2 10.36 6.56 -2.97
CA PHE A 2 9.03 6.55 -3.57
C PHE A 2 8.62 7.94 -4.08
N ASP A 3 7.85 7.95 -5.17
CA ASP A 3 7.02 9.09 -5.56
C ASP A 3 5.59 8.84 -5.07
N SER A 4 4.78 9.89 -5.01
CA SER A 4 3.38 9.78 -4.58
C SER A 4 2.43 10.14 -5.70
N GLU A 5 1.30 9.45 -5.78
CA GLU A 5 0.20 9.77 -6.68
C GLU A 5 -1.13 9.74 -5.95
N ASN A 6 -2.06 10.58 -6.42
CA ASN A 6 -3.43 10.63 -5.93
C ASN A 6 -4.40 10.16 -7.02
N GLY A 7 -5.62 9.81 -6.63
CA GLY A 7 -6.71 9.61 -7.57
C GLY A 7 -7.16 10.93 -8.19
N ASP A 8 -8.00 10.84 -9.22
CA ASP A 8 -8.50 12.01 -9.98
C ASP A 8 -10.01 12.07 -10.11
N PHE A 9 -10.72 11.13 -9.51
CA PHE A 9 -12.18 11.08 -9.58
C PHE A 9 -12.76 10.66 -8.22
N ASP A 10 -13.82 11.33 -7.80
CA ASP A 10 -14.48 11.04 -6.52
C ASP A 10 -15.44 9.86 -6.67
N ILE A 11 -14.90 8.65 -6.65
CA ILE A 11 -15.64 7.40 -6.80
C ILE A 11 -16.56 7.22 -5.59
N GLN A 12 -17.85 7.00 -5.86
CA GLN A 12 -18.88 6.77 -4.86
C GLN A 12 -19.26 5.28 -4.83
N LYS A 13 -19.93 4.86 -3.76
CA LYS A 13 -20.40 3.46 -3.62
C LYS A 13 -21.28 3.02 -4.77
N ASN A 14 -22.13 3.92 -5.30
CA ASN A 14 -23.03 3.62 -6.42
C ASN A 14 -22.29 3.43 -7.76
N HIS A 15 -21.01 3.76 -7.82
CA HIS A 15 -20.19 3.49 -9.01
C HIS A 15 -19.63 2.06 -9.03
N ILE A 16 -19.68 1.34 -7.90
CA ILE A 16 -19.17 -0.04 -7.79
C ILE A 16 -20.09 -0.98 -8.56
N ASN A 17 -19.54 -1.71 -9.53
CA ASN A 17 -20.33 -2.56 -10.44
C ASN A 17 -19.66 -3.91 -10.76
N ASP A 18 -18.60 -4.27 -10.04
CA ASP A 18 -17.82 -5.51 -10.21
C ASP A 18 -17.12 -5.64 -11.56
N LEU A 19 -17.04 -4.55 -12.32
CA LEU A 19 -16.34 -4.49 -13.61
C LEU A 19 -15.06 -3.64 -13.47
N GLY A 20 -14.11 -3.84 -14.39
CA GLY A 20 -12.89 -3.02 -14.43
C GLY A 20 -11.93 -3.32 -13.30
N GLU A 21 -11.33 -2.26 -12.75
CA GLU A 21 -10.27 -2.35 -11.77
C GLU A 21 -10.80 -2.23 -10.34
N TYR A 22 -10.01 -2.74 -9.39
CA TYR A 22 -10.28 -2.58 -7.97
C TYR A 22 -10.27 -1.12 -7.57
N VAL A 23 -11.07 -0.78 -6.55
CA VAL A 23 -11.18 0.56 -5.99
C VAL A 23 -10.68 0.54 -4.56
N ILE A 24 -9.70 1.37 -4.27
CA ILE A 24 -9.10 1.49 -2.94
C ILE A 24 -9.69 2.68 -2.21
N THR A 25 -10.12 2.44 -0.98
CA THR A 25 -10.65 3.45 -0.05
C THR A 25 -9.86 3.41 1.26
N ALA A 26 -10.25 4.23 2.24
CA ALA A 26 -9.63 4.24 3.56
C ALA A 26 -10.20 3.12 4.44
N GLY A 27 -9.40 2.71 5.42
CA GLY A 27 -9.81 1.76 6.46
C GLY A 27 -9.24 0.37 6.28
N LEU A 28 -9.51 -0.48 7.26
CA LEU A 28 -8.98 -1.84 7.31
C LEU A 28 -9.96 -2.88 6.75
N SER A 29 -11.25 -2.56 6.64
CA SER A 29 -12.24 -3.46 6.08
C SER A 29 -11.85 -3.93 4.70
N ASN A 30 -11.84 -5.23 4.49
CA ASN A 30 -11.46 -5.86 3.23
C ASN A 30 -10.13 -5.30 2.67
N ASN A 31 -9.17 -5.04 3.56
CA ASN A 31 -7.87 -4.44 3.22
C ASN A 31 -7.98 -3.11 2.45
N GLY A 32 -9.01 -2.32 2.73
CA GLY A 32 -9.25 -1.05 2.05
C GLY A 32 -9.78 -1.18 0.62
N VAL A 33 -10.24 -2.36 0.22
CA VAL A 33 -10.83 -2.58 -1.11
C VAL A 33 -12.35 -2.39 -1.04
N LEU A 34 -12.86 -1.39 -1.76
CA LEU A 34 -14.29 -1.09 -1.81
C LEU A 34 -15.05 -2.02 -2.77
N GLY A 35 -14.40 -2.47 -3.82
CA GLY A 35 -14.97 -3.29 -4.88
C GLY A 35 -14.26 -3.02 -6.19
N LYS A 36 -14.98 -3.16 -7.30
CA LYS A 36 -14.48 -2.85 -8.64
C LYS A 36 -15.41 -1.86 -9.35
N THR A 37 -14.86 -1.10 -10.27
CA THR A 37 -15.64 -0.22 -11.15
C THR A 37 -14.97 -0.06 -12.51
N ASN A 38 -15.79 0.05 -13.54
CA ASN A 38 -15.32 0.42 -14.87
C ASN A 38 -15.45 1.92 -15.15
N ILE A 39 -15.80 2.73 -14.15
CA ILE A 39 -15.88 4.17 -14.33
C ILE A 39 -14.53 4.74 -14.79
N ASN A 40 -14.57 5.76 -15.64
CA ASN A 40 -13.34 6.39 -16.14
C ASN A 40 -12.66 7.20 -15.05
N ALA A 41 -11.63 6.64 -14.47
CA ALA A 41 -10.82 7.24 -13.41
C ALA A 41 -9.38 6.80 -13.58
N LYS A 42 -8.45 7.57 -12.99
CA LYS A 42 -7.02 7.26 -13.03
C LYS A 42 -6.73 5.87 -12.49
N ILE A 43 -6.01 5.09 -13.28
CA ILE A 43 -5.55 3.75 -12.91
C ILE A 43 -4.11 3.84 -12.42
N ILE A 44 -3.85 3.28 -11.26
CA ILE A 44 -2.49 3.14 -10.71
C ILE A 44 -2.04 1.72 -10.99
N ASP A 45 -0.81 1.55 -11.42
CA ASP A 45 -0.23 0.24 -11.67
C ASP A 45 -0.05 -0.55 -10.37
N GLY A 46 -0.05 -1.87 -10.51
CA GLY A 46 0.31 -2.77 -9.43
C GLY A 46 1.76 -2.62 -9.01
N ASN A 47 2.15 -3.38 -8.00
CA ASN A 47 3.48 -3.33 -7.39
C ASN A 47 3.77 -1.95 -6.78
N THR A 48 2.78 -1.41 -6.09
CA THR A 48 2.82 -0.12 -5.40
C THR A 48 2.27 -0.27 -3.98
N ILE A 49 2.36 0.77 -3.19
CA ILE A 49 1.87 0.80 -1.82
C ILE A 49 0.81 1.88 -1.70
N THR A 50 -0.31 1.60 -1.03
CA THR A 50 -1.30 2.62 -0.70
C THR A 50 -1.24 2.95 0.77
N ILE A 51 -1.44 4.24 1.08
CA ILE A 51 -1.57 4.74 2.45
C ILE A 51 -2.83 5.60 2.52
N ASP A 52 -3.64 5.40 3.55
CA ASP A 52 -4.86 6.16 3.73
C ASP A 52 -4.72 7.27 4.78
N MET A 53 -5.79 8.02 5.01
CA MET A 53 -5.80 9.14 5.95
C MET A 53 -5.56 8.74 7.41
N PHE A 54 -5.73 7.46 7.75
CA PHE A 54 -5.47 6.92 9.08
C PHE A 54 -4.06 6.35 9.23
N GLY A 55 -3.26 6.37 8.16
CA GLY A 55 -1.92 5.79 8.14
C GLY A 55 -1.90 4.29 7.90
N ASN A 56 -3.01 3.69 7.48
CA ASN A 56 -3.04 2.28 7.09
C ASN A 56 -2.33 2.10 5.76
N SER A 57 -1.39 1.15 5.70
CA SER A 57 -0.61 0.90 4.49
C SER A 57 -0.78 -0.54 4.02
N PHE A 58 -0.88 -0.70 2.70
CA PHE A 58 -1.04 -2.00 2.06
C PHE A 58 -0.18 -2.07 0.80
N TYR A 59 0.43 -3.24 0.57
CA TYR A 59 1.05 -3.55 -0.71
C TYR A 59 -0.03 -3.98 -1.70
N ARG A 60 -0.01 -3.41 -2.92
CA ARG A 60 -0.98 -3.70 -3.97
C ARG A 60 -0.27 -4.32 -5.17
N LYS A 61 -0.53 -5.58 -5.45
CA LYS A 61 0.04 -6.25 -6.63
C LYS A 61 -0.80 -6.10 -7.89
N PHE A 62 -2.00 -5.54 -7.78
CA PHE A 62 -2.95 -5.38 -8.89
C PHE A 62 -3.15 -3.90 -9.24
N LYS A 63 -3.65 -3.62 -10.43
CA LYS A 63 -4.06 -2.28 -10.85
C LYS A 63 -5.30 -1.84 -10.09
N TYR A 64 -5.39 -0.55 -9.79
CA TYR A 64 -6.49 -0.03 -8.98
C TYR A 64 -6.76 1.44 -9.25
N LYS A 65 -7.93 1.88 -8.80
CA LYS A 65 -8.36 3.28 -8.74
C LYS A 65 -8.50 3.66 -7.28
N MET A 66 -8.43 4.96 -6.98
CA MET A 66 -8.49 5.44 -5.60
C MET A 66 -9.63 6.42 -5.39
N VAL A 67 -10.31 6.28 -4.25
CA VAL A 67 -11.38 7.19 -3.82
C VAL A 67 -10.75 8.49 -3.30
N THR A 68 -11.05 9.63 -3.93
CA THR A 68 -10.41 10.90 -3.57
C THR A 68 -10.86 11.44 -2.22
N HIS A 69 -12.15 11.33 -1.88
CA HIS A 69 -12.66 11.83 -0.59
C HIS A 69 -12.13 11.03 0.61
N ALA A 70 -11.66 9.81 0.40
CA ALA A 70 -11.05 8.99 1.44
C ALA A 70 -9.58 9.35 1.68
N ARG A 71 -9.02 10.25 0.87
CA ARG A 71 -7.64 10.75 0.98
C ARG A 71 -6.58 9.67 0.97
N VAL A 72 -6.84 8.59 0.25
CA VAL A 72 -5.85 7.54 0.01
C VAL A 72 -4.90 7.98 -1.10
N PHE A 73 -3.62 7.66 -0.93
CA PHE A 73 -2.59 7.98 -1.92
C PHE A 73 -1.67 6.78 -2.14
N SER A 74 -1.00 6.76 -3.29
CA SER A 74 -0.08 5.70 -3.67
C SER A 74 1.35 6.12 -3.51
N LEU A 75 2.20 5.17 -3.13
CA LEU A 75 3.65 5.29 -3.19
C LEU A 75 4.17 4.43 -4.33
N ILE A 76 4.76 5.09 -5.31
CA ILE A 76 5.31 4.46 -6.51
C ILE A 76 6.81 4.26 -6.28
N PRO A 77 7.33 3.01 -6.29
CA PRO A 77 8.74 2.80 -6.04
C PRO A 77 9.61 3.38 -7.16
N LYS A 78 10.70 4.04 -6.78
CA LYS A 78 11.72 4.56 -7.70
C LYS A 78 12.83 3.54 -7.98
N PHE A 79 12.63 2.30 -7.56
CA PHE A 79 13.57 1.21 -7.73
C PHE A 79 12.80 -0.03 -8.18
N ASN A 80 13.52 -1.06 -8.62
CA ASN A 80 12.92 -2.31 -9.04
C ASN A 80 12.52 -3.15 -7.82
N MET A 81 11.33 -2.89 -7.29
CA MET A 81 10.82 -3.52 -6.08
C MET A 81 10.16 -4.87 -6.41
N SER A 82 10.58 -5.93 -5.72
CA SER A 82 9.88 -7.21 -5.79
C SER A 82 8.62 -7.18 -4.90
N GLU A 83 7.70 -8.12 -5.13
CA GLU A 83 6.52 -8.28 -4.27
C GLU A 83 6.92 -8.49 -2.81
N LYS A 84 7.89 -9.35 -2.56
CA LYS A 84 8.37 -9.63 -1.19
C LYS A 84 9.00 -8.40 -0.55
N GLN A 85 9.76 -7.63 -1.30
CA GLN A 85 10.31 -6.36 -0.82
C GLN A 85 9.20 -5.37 -0.48
N GLY A 86 8.16 -5.28 -1.31
CA GLY A 86 6.99 -4.46 -1.04
C GLY A 86 6.27 -4.84 0.24
N LEU A 87 6.06 -6.13 0.47
CA LEU A 87 5.47 -6.66 1.70
C LEU A 87 6.32 -6.34 2.93
N TYR A 88 7.63 -6.47 2.81
CA TYR A 88 8.54 -6.12 3.90
C TYR A 88 8.49 -4.64 4.22
N ILE A 89 8.58 -3.79 3.21
CA ILE A 89 8.59 -2.33 3.36
C ILE A 89 7.28 -1.81 3.95
N VAL A 90 6.14 -2.36 3.53
CA VAL A 90 4.83 -2.01 4.09
C VAL A 90 4.80 -2.22 5.60
N ASN A 91 5.42 -3.27 6.10
CA ASN A 91 5.49 -3.51 7.53
C ASN A 91 6.25 -2.39 8.27
N SER A 92 7.21 -1.76 7.60
CA SER A 92 7.98 -0.63 8.15
C SER A 92 7.14 0.64 8.29
N PHE A 93 5.97 0.72 7.64
CA PHE A 93 5.05 1.85 7.71
C PHE A 93 3.97 1.68 8.79
N LYS A 94 3.90 0.56 9.48
CA LYS A 94 2.82 0.29 10.45
C LYS A 94 2.76 1.27 11.61
N TYR A 95 3.87 1.91 11.95
CA TYR A 95 3.89 2.92 13.00
C TYR A 95 2.97 4.12 12.69
N LEU A 96 2.68 4.37 11.41
CA LEU A 96 1.84 5.50 10.99
C LEU A 96 0.43 5.41 11.56
N MET A 97 -0.10 4.22 11.76
CA MET A 97 -1.44 3.99 12.29
C MET A 97 -1.65 4.61 13.67
N PHE A 98 -0.59 4.81 14.43
CA PHE A 98 -0.65 5.34 15.79
C PHE A 98 -0.61 6.87 15.85
N GLY A 99 -0.31 7.54 14.73
CA GLY A 99 -0.13 8.99 14.68
C GLY A 99 -1.21 9.74 13.92
N PHE A 100 -2.12 9.04 13.22
CA PHE A 100 -3.08 9.68 12.33
C PHE A 100 -4.51 9.22 12.58
N GLY A 101 -5.46 10.11 12.27
CA GLY A 101 -6.89 9.89 12.42
C GLY A 101 -7.65 11.06 11.80
N TYR A 102 -8.94 11.19 12.13
CA TYR A 102 -9.79 12.25 11.57
C TYR A 102 -9.29 13.67 11.87
N GLU A 103 -8.71 13.91 13.05
CA GLU A 103 -8.21 15.23 13.45
C GLU A 103 -6.82 15.54 12.91
N ASN A 104 -6.09 14.52 12.48
CA ASN A 104 -4.75 14.65 11.93
C ASN A 104 -4.58 13.57 10.87
N MET A 105 -5.03 13.87 9.65
CA MET A 105 -5.03 12.90 8.55
C MET A 105 -3.65 12.73 7.96
N CYS A 106 -3.26 11.49 7.68
CA CYS A 106 -2.02 11.17 7.00
C CYS A 106 -2.06 11.71 5.56
N SER A 107 -0.95 12.27 5.11
CA SER A 107 -0.76 12.74 3.74
C SER A 107 0.70 12.60 3.35
N TRP A 108 0.97 12.59 2.04
CA TRP A 108 2.34 12.57 1.55
C TRP A 108 3.14 13.77 2.06
N ALA A 109 2.53 14.96 2.09
CA ALA A 109 3.18 16.17 2.58
C ALA A 109 3.69 16.01 4.02
N LYS A 110 2.96 15.27 4.85
CA LYS A 110 3.35 15.06 6.26
C LYS A 110 4.43 13.99 6.43
N ILE A 111 4.44 12.96 5.58
CA ILE A 111 5.32 11.79 5.79
C ILE A 111 6.50 11.70 4.82
N GLN A 112 6.55 12.51 3.78
CA GLN A 112 7.56 12.38 2.71
C GLN A 112 9.00 12.44 3.22
N ASN A 113 9.25 13.08 4.34
CA ASN A 113 10.57 13.20 4.96
C ASN A 113 10.77 12.25 6.14
N ASN A 114 9.79 11.40 6.43
CA ASN A 114 9.94 10.40 7.47
C ASN A 114 10.96 9.35 7.06
N LYS A 115 11.61 8.77 8.07
CA LYS A 115 12.57 7.69 7.87
C LYS A 115 11.97 6.38 8.36
N ILE A 116 12.27 5.31 7.65
CA ILE A 116 11.90 3.96 8.05
C ILE A 116 13.17 3.16 8.29
N GLN A 117 13.05 2.12 9.13
CA GLN A 117 14.17 1.23 9.40
C GLN A 117 14.16 0.08 8.40
N LEU A 118 15.27 -0.08 7.69
CA LEU A 118 15.45 -1.15 6.71
C LEU A 118 16.77 -1.88 7.00
N PRO A 119 16.88 -3.17 6.65
CA PRO A 119 18.12 -3.91 6.83
C PRO A 119 19.21 -3.34 5.92
N ILE A 120 20.43 -3.29 6.46
CA ILE A 120 21.60 -2.75 5.75
C ILE A 120 22.70 -3.81 5.75
N LYS A 121 23.37 -3.93 4.61
CA LYS A 121 24.56 -4.74 4.43
C LYS A 121 25.60 -3.95 3.65
N LYS A 122 26.81 -3.82 4.20
CA LYS A 122 27.91 -3.07 3.58
C LYS A 122 27.52 -1.63 3.19
N GLY A 123 26.74 -0.97 4.08
CA GLY A 123 26.31 0.43 3.88
C GLY A 123 25.18 0.64 2.89
N LYS A 124 24.59 -0.42 2.36
CA LYS A 124 23.47 -0.36 1.41
C LYS A 124 22.28 -1.13 1.93
N ILE A 125 21.07 -0.79 1.43
CA ILE A 125 19.85 -1.53 1.76
C ILE A 125 20.01 -2.98 1.32
N ASP A 126 19.71 -3.90 2.23
CA ASP A 126 19.81 -5.35 1.99
C ASP A 126 18.48 -5.89 1.45
N PHE A 127 18.25 -5.74 0.17
CA PHE A 127 17.04 -6.23 -0.50
C PHE A 127 16.94 -7.75 -0.49
N GLU A 128 18.08 -8.44 -0.56
CA GLU A 128 18.10 -9.91 -0.51
C GLU A 128 17.60 -10.43 0.84
N PHE A 129 17.95 -9.76 1.92
CA PHE A 129 17.43 -10.09 3.26
C PHE A 129 15.91 -9.97 3.29
N MET A 130 15.34 -8.92 2.71
CA MET A 130 13.89 -8.71 2.67
C MET A 130 13.20 -9.88 1.95
N ASP A 131 13.69 -10.26 0.78
CA ASP A 131 13.15 -11.38 0.00
C ASP A 131 13.23 -12.70 0.79
N ALA A 132 14.38 -12.98 1.40
CA ALA A 132 14.59 -14.20 2.17
C ALA A 132 13.70 -14.25 3.42
N TYR A 133 13.55 -13.12 4.12
CA TYR A 133 12.73 -13.02 5.33
C TYR A 133 11.26 -13.29 5.02
N ILE A 134 10.72 -12.67 3.98
CA ILE A 134 9.33 -12.89 3.57
C ILE A 134 9.12 -14.32 3.09
N SER A 135 10.07 -14.89 2.33
CA SER A 135 10.00 -16.29 1.90
C SER A 135 9.92 -17.23 3.10
N GLU A 136 10.71 -16.99 4.14
CA GLU A 136 10.68 -17.79 5.35
C GLU A 136 9.35 -17.69 6.07
N LEU A 137 8.79 -16.48 6.20
CA LEU A 137 7.45 -16.30 6.80
C LEU A 137 6.36 -17.01 6.01
N GLU A 138 6.41 -16.98 4.70
CA GLU A 138 5.45 -17.67 3.82
C GLU A 138 5.55 -19.20 4.02
N GLU A 139 6.76 -19.75 4.09
CA GLU A 139 6.98 -21.17 4.33
C GLU A 139 6.46 -21.59 5.71
N GLU A 140 6.72 -20.81 6.75
CA GLU A 140 6.19 -21.06 8.10
C GLU A 140 4.68 -21.06 8.09
N ARG A 141 4.04 -20.11 7.39
CA ARG A 141 2.58 -20.03 7.29
C ARG A 141 1.99 -21.24 6.59
N ILE A 142 2.59 -21.69 5.51
CA ILE A 142 2.17 -22.89 4.77
C ILE A 142 2.30 -24.12 5.67
N SER A 143 3.39 -24.24 6.41
CA SER A 143 3.63 -25.34 7.35
C SER A 143 2.55 -25.40 8.44
N GLU A 144 2.19 -24.24 9.03
CA GLU A 144 1.11 -24.15 10.02
C GLU A 144 -0.24 -24.59 9.45
N LEU A 145 -0.55 -24.21 8.21
CA LEU A 145 -1.80 -24.57 7.55
C LEU A 145 -1.86 -26.04 7.16
N SER A 146 -0.71 -26.69 7.00
CA SER A 146 -0.61 -28.11 6.61
C SER A 146 -0.54 -29.05 7.82
N ALA A 147 -0.36 -28.51 9.00
CA ALA A 147 -0.22 -29.30 10.24
C ALA A 147 -1.55 -29.87 10.74
#